data_6160038cd57b0f27f2781dbf0fdd1479
#
_entry.id   6160038cd57b0f27f2781dbf0fdd1479
#
_cell.length_a   1.000
_cell.length_b   1.000
_cell.length_c   1.000
_cell.angle_alpha   90.00
_cell.angle_beta   90.00
_cell.angle_gamma   90.00
#
_symmetry.space_group_name_H-M   'P 1'
#
loop_
_entity.id
_entity.type
_entity.pdbx_description
1 polymer ?
#
loop_
_entity_poly.entity_id
_entity_poly.type
_entity_poly.pdbx_seq_one_letter_code
_entity_poly.pdbx_strand_id
1 'polypeptide(L)'
;FTGETGVIMVQAKKSKKAKRVIPGFGLSLGVTITLLSLVVLIPLAALVIYTAQMSPSEFWEAITRERVLASYKVSFITAFIASLINAVMGVILAWVLVRYKFPGKRILDGMIELPFALPTAVAGITLSKMYAEDGMIGRYFAHFGIKISYTRIGLLIALVFIGIPFIVRAV
;
A
#
# COMPACT_ATOMS: atom_id res chain seq x y z
N PHE A 1 69.14 9.82 38.59
CA PHE A 1 68.36 8.99 37.65
C PHE A 1 67.06 9.60 37.47
N THR A 2 66.92 10.38 36.43
CA THR A 2 65.75 11.14 35.97
C THR A 2 64.91 10.23 35.10
N GLY A 3 63.66 9.99 35.50
CA GLY A 3 62.65 9.33 34.68
C GLY A 3 61.65 10.35 34.19
N GLU A 4 61.70 10.68 32.90
CA GLU A 4 60.72 11.53 32.23
C GLU A 4 59.41 10.78 32.02
N THR A 5 58.40 11.26 32.73
CA THR A 5 57.01 10.86 32.51
C THR A 5 56.44 11.57 31.29
N GLY A 6 56.51 10.94 30.14
CA GLY A 6 55.87 11.46 28.90
C GLY A 6 54.36 11.46 29.02
N VAL A 7 53.80 12.63 29.20
CA VAL A 7 52.34 12.87 29.12
C VAL A 7 51.92 12.75 27.66
N ILE A 8 51.30 11.66 27.30
CA ILE A 8 50.69 11.45 25.97
C ILE A 8 49.42 12.32 25.95
N MET A 9 49.52 13.48 25.36
CA MET A 9 48.36 14.29 25.03
C MET A 9 47.57 13.59 23.91
N VAL A 10 46.48 12.93 24.28
CA VAL A 10 45.49 12.45 23.36
C VAL A 10 44.78 13.66 22.75
N GLN A 11 45.24 14.08 21.58
CA GLN A 11 44.52 15.09 20.80
C GLN A 11 43.16 14.53 20.40
N ALA A 12 42.10 15.04 21.03
CA ALA A 12 40.72 14.79 20.61
C ALA A 12 40.50 15.28 19.18
N LYS A 13 40.48 14.33 18.24
CA LYS A 13 40.24 14.55 16.81
C LYS A 13 38.86 15.20 16.68
N LYS A 14 38.81 16.52 16.46
CA LYS A 14 37.58 17.24 16.14
C LYS A 14 36.91 16.55 14.97
N SER A 15 35.79 15.89 15.25
CA SER A 15 34.92 15.30 14.22
C SER A 15 34.53 16.41 13.23
N LYS A 16 35.04 16.27 12.00
CA LYS A 16 34.65 17.15 10.88
C LYS A 16 33.16 16.89 10.64
N LYS A 17 32.30 17.87 11.00
CA LYS A 17 30.88 17.87 10.60
C LYS A 17 30.81 17.58 9.12
N ALA A 18 30.23 16.44 8.74
CA ALA A 18 30.02 16.09 7.35
C ALA A 18 29.27 17.24 6.68
N LYS A 19 29.88 17.84 5.63
CA LYS A 19 29.23 18.88 4.83
C LYS A 19 27.94 18.27 4.27
N ARG A 20 26.79 18.81 4.65
CA ARG A 20 25.49 18.40 4.11
C ARG A 20 25.54 18.62 2.60
N VAL A 21 25.35 17.56 1.83
CA VAL A 21 25.46 17.54 0.38
C VAL A 21 24.41 18.43 -0.31
N ILE A 22 23.27 18.65 0.37
CA ILE A 22 22.15 19.44 -0.14
C ILE A 22 21.92 20.64 0.79
N PRO A 23 22.10 21.89 0.29
CA PRO A 23 21.78 23.08 1.08
C PRO A 23 20.27 23.14 1.34
N GLY A 24 19.86 23.42 2.59
CA GLY A 24 18.44 23.51 2.97
C GLY A 24 17.77 22.18 3.32
N PHE A 25 18.42 21.01 3.14
CA PHE A 25 17.84 19.70 3.43
C PHE A 25 17.25 19.59 4.84
N GLY A 26 17.96 20.13 5.85
CA GLY A 26 17.47 20.06 7.23
C GLY A 26 16.19 20.88 7.47
N LEU A 27 16.07 22.05 6.81
CA LEU A 27 14.88 22.88 6.90
C LEU A 27 13.71 22.24 6.16
N SER A 28 13.93 21.79 4.94
CA SER A 28 12.91 21.09 4.13
C SER A 28 12.41 19.83 4.83
N LEU A 29 13.32 19.00 5.34
CA LEU A 29 12.96 17.78 6.08
C LEU A 29 12.17 18.11 7.35
N GLY A 30 12.59 19.14 8.11
CA GLY A 30 11.90 19.58 9.31
C GLY A 30 10.47 20.04 9.02
N VAL A 31 10.28 20.88 8.02
CA VAL A 31 8.95 21.34 7.59
C VAL A 31 8.08 20.17 7.12
N THR A 32 8.63 19.28 6.29
CA THR A 32 7.89 18.11 5.78
C THR A 32 7.46 17.18 6.92
N ILE A 33 8.37 16.84 7.83
CA ILE A 33 8.03 15.99 8.99
C ILE A 33 6.99 16.66 9.88
N THR A 34 7.13 17.96 10.15
CA THR A 34 6.19 18.68 11.00
C THR A 34 4.80 18.71 10.37
N LEU A 35 4.69 19.06 9.10
CA LEU A 35 3.40 19.07 8.38
C LEU A 35 2.78 17.68 8.31
N LEU A 36 3.57 16.67 7.97
CA LEU A 36 3.10 15.28 7.91
C LEU A 36 2.61 14.80 9.28
N SER A 37 3.39 15.07 10.34
CA SER A 37 3.01 14.73 11.71
C SER A 37 1.71 15.43 12.13
N LEU A 38 1.54 16.70 11.78
CA LEU A 38 0.34 17.47 12.08
C LEU A 38 -0.89 16.88 11.38
N VAL A 39 -0.78 16.58 10.08
CA VAL A 39 -1.85 16.01 9.28
C VAL A 39 -2.24 14.59 9.75
N VAL A 40 -1.27 13.81 10.24
CA VAL A 40 -1.53 12.44 10.70
C VAL A 40 -1.91 12.41 12.19
N LEU A 41 -1.20 13.16 13.05
CA LEU A 41 -1.39 13.07 14.51
C LEU A 41 -2.68 13.74 14.96
N ILE A 42 -3.13 14.83 14.32
CA ILE A 42 -4.39 15.50 14.71
C ILE A 42 -5.59 14.56 14.57
N PRO A 43 -5.85 13.92 13.39
CA PRO A 43 -6.96 12.98 13.27
C PRO A 43 -6.84 11.77 14.20
N LEU A 44 -5.63 11.25 14.40
CA LEU A 44 -5.41 10.14 15.34
C LEU A 44 -5.69 10.55 16.78
N ALA A 45 -5.20 11.70 17.21
CA ALA A 45 -5.49 12.23 18.54
C ALA A 45 -6.99 12.48 18.74
N ALA A 46 -7.66 13.06 17.76
CA ALA A 46 -9.11 13.25 17.77
C ALA A 46 -9.86 11.92 17.90
N LEU A 47 -9.44 10.88 17.17
CA LEU A 47 -10.00 9.55 17.28
C LEU A 47 -9.83 8.96 18.68
N VAL A 48 -8.62 9.05 19.26
CA VAL A 48 -8.32 8.54 20.60
C VAL A 48 -9.15 9.29 21.65
N ILE A 49 -9.20 10.62 21.57
CA ILE A 49 -9.97 11.46 22.51
C ILE A 49 -11.46 11.11 22.40
N TYR A 50 -12.00 10.99 21.20
CA TYR A 50 -13.39 10.63 20.98
C TYR A 50 -13.71 9.25 21.56
N THR A 51 -12.85 8.26 21.30
CA THR A 51 -13.00 6.89 21.81
C THR A 51 -12.89 6.84 23.35
N ALA A 52 -12.00 7.63 23.93
CA ALA A 52 -11.83 7.70 25.39
C ALA A 52 -13.04 8.29 26.15
N GLN A 53 -13.91 9.03 25.46
CA GLN A 53 -15.15 9.56 26.02
C GLN A 53 -16.31 8.55 26.00
N MET A 54 -16.15 7.45 25.25
CA MET A 54 -17.15 6.39 25.19
C MET A 54 -17.05 5.50 26.43
N SER A 55 -18.18 5.03 26.92
CA SER A 55 -18.22 3.95 27.91
C SER A 55 -17.71 2.63 27.27
N PRO A 56 -17.17 1.70 28.06
CA PRO A 56 -16.75 0.39 27.55
C PRO A 56 -17.86 -0.38 26.83
N SER A 57 -19.10 -0.22 27.27
CA SER A 57 -20.28 -0.83 26.65
C SER A 57 -20.59 -0.23 25.26
N GLU A 58 -20.55 1.11 25.17
CA GLU A 58 -20.76 1.80 23.89
C GLU A 58 -19.66 1.48 22.88
N PHE A 59 -18.41 1.39 23.33
CA PHE A 59 -17.29 0.97 22.50
C PHE A 59 -17.52 -0.45 21.96
N TRP A 60 -17.89 -1.38 22.86
CA TRP A 60 -18.15 -2.76 22.46
C TRP A 60 -19.30 -2.87 21.47
N GLU A 61 -20.40 -2.18 21.72
CA GLU A 61 -21.54 -2.12 20.82
C GLU A 61 -21.14 -1.54 19.44
N ALA A 62 -20.32 -0.49 19.43
CA ALA A 62 -19.86 0.13 18.18
C ALA A 62 -19.08 -0.82 17.28
N ILE A 63 -18.14 -1.61 17.87
CA ILE A 63 -17.30 -2.55 17.12
C ILE A 63 -17.99 -3.86 16.76
N THR A 64 -19.00 -4.26 17.52
CA THR A 64 -19.78 -5.50 17.29
C THR A 64 -21.06 -5.26 16.51
N ARG A 65 -21.33 -4.03 16.09
CA ARG A 65 -22.49 -3.70 15.28
C ARG A 65 -22.53 -4.57 14.03
N GLU A 66 -23.67 -5.12 13.67
CA GLU A 66 -23.83 -6.07 12.55
C GLU A 66 -23.17 -5.58 11.25
N ARG A 67 -23.33 -4.29 10.94
CA ARG A 67 -22.71 -3.68 9.76
C ARG A 67 -21.18 -3.70 9.82
N VAL A 68 -20.60 -3.50 11.00
CA VAL A 68 -19.15 -3.51 11.22
C VAL A 68 -18.60 -4.92 11.09
N LEU A 69 -19.27 -5.89 11.72
CA LEU A 69 -18.92 -7.32 11.60
C LEU A 69 -19.03 -7.81 10.14
N ALA A 70 -20.06 -7.39 9.43
CA ALA A 70 -20.21 -7.69 8.00
C ALA A 70 -19.06 -7.10 7.18
N SER A 71 -18.61 -5.88 7.51
CA SER A 71 -17.46 -5.23 6.85
C SER A 71 -16.15 -5.99 7.10
N TYR A 72 -15.91 -6.43 8.34
CA TYR A 72 -14.74 -7.27 8.65
C TYR A 72 -14.77 -8.57 7.85
N LYS A 73 -15.91 -9.27 7.88
CA LYS A 73 -16.08 -10.52 7.11
C LYS A 73 -15.81 -10.33 5.62
N VAL A 74 -16.35 -9.29 5.01
CA VAL A 74 -16.12 -8.99 3.60
C VAL A 74 -14.64 -8.69 3.35
N SER A 75 -14.01 -7.82 4.16
CA SER A 75 -12.61 -7.43 3.99
C SER A 75 -11.67 -8.62 4.10
N PHE A 76 -11.79 -9.41 5.18
CA PHE A 76 -10.89 -10.54 5.41
C PHE A 76 -11.08 -11.65 4.37
N ILE A 77 -12.32 -12.03 4.05
CA ILE A 77 -12.58 -13.08 3.07
C ILE A 77 -12.10 -12.66 1.69
N THR A 78 -12.42 -11.42 1.28
CA THR A 78 -12.02 -10.93 -0.05
C THR A 78 -10.50 -10.79 -0.16
N ALA A 79 -9.83 -10.28 0.89
CA ALA A 79 -8.38 -10.17 0.92
C ALA A 79 -7.70 -11.54 0.87
N PHE A 80 -8.22 -12.52 1.62
CA PHE A 80 -7.68 -13.89 1.62
C PHE A 80 -7.83 -14.55 0.24
N ILE A 81 -9.00 -14.46 -0.37
CA ILE A 81 -9.24 -15.01 -1.71
C ILE A 81 -8.37 -14.31 -2.75
N ALA A 82 -8.27 -12.97 -2.70
CA ALA A 82 -7.40 -12.20 -3.60
C ALA A 82 -5.93 -12.60 -3.44
N SER A 83 -5.47 -12.79 -2.21
CA SER A 83 -4.09 -13.23 -1.93
C SER A 83 -3.80 -14.61 -2.51
N LEU A 84 -4.74 -15.55 -2.38
CA LEU A 84 -4.59 -16.89 -2.94
C LEU A 84 -4.56 -16.87 -4.47
N ILE A 85 -5.46 -16.11 -5.10
CA ILE A 85 -5.47 -15.93 -6.57
C ILE A 85 -4.15 -15.29 -7.02
N ASN A 86 -3.71 -14.23 -6.34
CA ASN A 86 -2.47 -13.54 -6.65
C ASN A 86 -1.24 -14.44 -6.46
N ALA A 87 -1.20 -15.28 -5.43
CA ALA A 87 -0.12 -16.23 -5.21
C ALA A 87 -0.01 -17.20 -6.39
N VAL A 88 -1.12 -17.81 -6.81
CA VAL A 88 -1.13 -18.76 -7.92
C VAL A 88 -0.81 -18.05 -9.25
N MET A 89 -1.58 -17.02 -9.59
CA MET A 89 -1.43 -16.32 -10.87
C MET A 89 -0.10 -15.57 -10.97
N GLY A 90 0.33 -14.95 -9.88
CA GLY A 90 1.59 -14.20 -9.83
C GLY A 90 2.80 -15.11 -10.04
N VAL A 91 2.83 -16.27 -9.39
CA VAL A 91 3.91 -17.27 -9.61
C VAL A 91 3.92 -17.77 -11.05
N ILE A 92 2.74 -18.10 -11.62
CA ILE A 92 2.65 -18.52 -13.02
C ILE A 92 3.15 -17.42 -13.96
N LEU A 93 2.71 -16.18 -13.75
CA LEU A 93 3.15 -15.04 -14.56
C LEU A 93 4.65 -14.78 -14.44
N ALA A 94 5.19 -14.79 -13.21
CA ALA A 94 6.61 -14.64 -12.97
C ALA A 94 7.42 -15.76 -13.67
N TRP A 95 6.98 -17.01 -13.53
CA TRP A 95 7.60 -18.14 -14.20
C TRP A 95 7.63 -17.96 -15.71
N VAL A 96 6.48 -17.60 -16.32
CA VAL A 96 6.37 -17.37 -17.77
C VAL A 96 7.30 -16.24 -18.21
N LEU A 97 7.29 -15.13 -17.49
CA LEU A 97 8.13 -13.97 -17.80
C LEU A 97 9.64 -14.28 -17.68
N VAL A 98 10.05 -15.09 -16.71
CA VAL A 98 11.47 -15.42 -16.55
C VAL A 98 11.90 -16.50 -17.55
N ARG A 99 11.11 -17.57 -17.67
CA ARG A 99 11.52 -18.78 -18.38
C ARG A 99 11.35 -18.70 -19.90
N TYR A 100 10.34 -17.99 -20.39
CA TYR A 100 9.98 -18.01 -21.80
C TYR A 100 10.32 -16.71 -22.52
N LYS A 101 10.72 -16.84 -23.80
CA LYS A 101 10.92 -15.72 -24.73
C LYS A 101 9.82 -15.82 -25.79
N PHE A 102 8.92 -14.86 -25.83
CA PHE A 102 7.81 -14.81 -26.78
C PHE A 102 7.58 -13.37 -27.27
N PRO A 103 7.01 -13.19 -28.48
CA PRO A 103 6.64 -11.87 -28.96
C PRO A 103 5.56 -11.27 -28.02
N GLY A 104 5.68 -9.99 -27.68
CA GLY A 104 4.75 -9.34 -26.76
C GLY A 104 5.10 -9.43 -25.26
N LYS A 105 6.18 -10.11 -24.87
CA LYS A 105 6.63 -10.18 -23.47
C LYS A 105 6.76 -8.81 -22.82
N ARG A 106 7.32 -7.82 -23.52
CA ARG A 106 7.45 -6.45 -23.02
C ARG A 106 6.11 -5.76 -22.78
N ILE A 107 5.11 -6.06 -23.60
CA ILE A 107 3.76 -5.53 -23.44
C ILE A 107 3.12 -6.12 -22.18
N LEU A 108 3.23 -7.45 -22.02
CA LEU A 108 2.72 -8.13 -20.82
C LEU A 108 3.40 -7.62 -19.53
N ASP A 109 4.71 -7.46 -19.56
CA ASP A 109 5.48 -6.90 -18.42
C ASP A 109 5.02 -5.48 -18.09
N GLY A 110 4.85 -4.61 -19.11
CA GLY A 110 4.31 -3.27 -18.93
C GLY A 110 2.87 -3.26 -18.40
N MET A 111 2.01 -4.19 -18.85
CA MET A 111 0.63 -4.31 -18.35
C MET A 111 0.58 -4.71 -16.87
N ILE A 112 1.50 -5.55 -16.42
CA ILE A 112 1.62 -5.93 -15.00
C ILE A 112 2.03 -4.72 -14.15
N GLU A 113 2.80 -3.78 -14.70
CA GLU A 113 3.22 -2.58 -13.99
C GLU A 113 2.17 -1.43 -13.99
N LEU A 114 1.12 -1.54 -14.82
CA LEU A 114 0.06 -0.52 -14.90
C LEU A 114 -0.53 -0.12 -13.53
N PRO A 115 -0.82 -1.05 -12.59
CA PRO A 115 -1.34 -0.68 -11.27
C PRO A 115 -0.42 0.25 -10.48
N PHE A 116 0.90 0.17 -10.69
CA PHE A 116 1.86 1.09 -10.05
C PHE A 116 1.94 2.45 -10.75
N ALA A 117 1.75 2.48 -12.06
CA ALA A 117 1.82 3.70 -12.84
C ALA A 117 0.56 4.57 -12.69
N LEU A 118 -0.58 3.97 -12.37
CA LEU A 118 -1.85 4.67 -12.24
C LEU A 118 -2.07 5.16 -10.80
N PRO A 119 -2.48 6.42 -10.58
CA PRO A 119 -3.02 6.85 -9.31
C PRO A 119 -4.20 5.94 -8.90
N THR A 120 -4.23 5.51 -7.65
CA THR A 120 -5.23 4.55 -7.15
C THR A 120 -6.68 4.97 -7.41
N ALA A 121 -6.97 6.27 -7.32
CA ALA A 121 -8.28 6.83 -7.64
C ALA A 121 -8.63 6.64 -9.12
N VAL A 122 -7.67 6.86 -10.03
CA VAL A 122 -7.87 6.67 -11.48
C VAL A 122 -8.08 5.20 -11.80
N ALA A 123 -7.28 4.31 -11.22
CA ALA A 123 -7.45 2.86 -11.38
C ALA A 123 -8.84 2.41 -10.91
N GLY A 124 -9.30 2.89 -9.75
CA GLY A 124 -10.62 2.58 -9.21
C GLY A 124 -11.76 3.06 -10.11
N ILE A 125 -11.69 4.31 -10.60
CA ILE A 125 -12.71 4.86 -11.52
C ILE A 125 -12.73 4.08 -12.84
N THR A 126 -11.55 3.78 -13.40
CA THR A 126 -11.41 3.04 -14.65
C THR A 126 -12.00 1.63 -14.53
N LEU A 127 -11.62 0.88 -13.48
CA LEU A 127 -12.18 -0.44 -13.24
C LEU A 127 -13.70 -0.38 -13.02
N SER A 128 -14.18 0.57 -12.23
CA SER A 128 -15.62 0.74 -11.99
C SER A 128 -16.38 0.98 -13.29
N LYS A 129 -15.84 1.81 -14.19
CA LYS A 129 -16.45 2.09 -15.50
C LYS A 129 -16.36 0.91 -16.44
N MET A 130 -15.23 0.21 -16.50
CA MET A 130 -15.07 -0.98 -17.37
C MET A 130 -16.02 -2.10 -16.99
N TYR A 131 -16.26 -2.29 -15.68
CA TYR A 131 -17.10 -3.36 -15.14
C TYR A 131 -18.52 -2.90 -14.80
N ALA A 132 -18.90 -1.64 -15.09
CA ALA A 132 -20.28 -1.18 -15.01
C ALA A 132 -21.18 -1.93 -15.99
N GLU A 133 -22.47 -1.98 -15.75
CA GLU A 133 -23.43 -2.70 -16.61
C GLU A 133 -23.43 -2.20 -18.08
N ASP A 134 -23.15 -0.92 -18.27
CA ASP A 134 -22.95 -0.24 -19.57
C ASP A 134 -21.48 -0.26 -20.04
N GLY A 135 -20.57 -0.76 -19.22
CA GLY A 135 -19.14 -0.80 -19.50
C GLY A 135 -18.74 -1.88 -20.53
N MET A 136 -17.50 -1.73 -21.01
CA MET A 136 -16.98 -2.59 -22.09
C MET A 136 -16.94 -4.08 -21.70
N ILE A 137 -16.58 -4.38 -20.44
CA ILE A 137 -16.53 -5.75 -19.91
C ILE A 137 -17.84 -6.09 -19.17
N GLY A 138 -18.33 -5.16 -18.33
CA GLY A 138 -19.48 -5.39 -17.48
C GLY A 138 -20.75 -5.75 -18.26
N ARG A 139 -20.93 -5.19 -19.44
CA ARG A 139 -22.05 -5.50 -20.33
C ARG A 139 -22.17 -6.99 -20.66
N TYR A 140 -21.04 -7.68 -20.88
CA TYR A 140 -21.05 -9.14 -21.15
C TYR A 140 -21.51 -9.93 -19.92
N PHE A 141 -21.07 -9.54 -18.73
CA PHE A 141 -21.48 -10.18 -17.49
C PHE A 141 -22.91 -9.82 -17.07
N ALA A 142 -23.36 -8.59 -17.37
CA ALA A 142 -24.74 -8.18 -17.16
C ALA A 142 -25.74 -9.03 -17.93
N HIS A 143 -25.36 -9.52 -19.12
CA HIS A 143 -26.18 -10.45 -19.91
C HIS A 143 -26.45 -11.76 -19.17
N PHE A 144 -25.53 -12.19 -18.30
CA PHE A 144 -25.68 -13.36 -17.42
C PHE A 144 -26.26 -13.00 -16.04
N GLY A 145 -26.76 -11.76 -15.84
CA GLY A 145 -27.31 -11.30 -14.56
C GLY A 145 -26.24 -11.04 -13.49
N ILE A 146 -24.95 -10.99 -13.87
CA ILE A 146 -23.84 -10.80 -12.94
C ILE A 146 -23.44 -9.32 -12.92
N LYS A 147 -23.70 -8.66 -11.79
CA LYS A 147 -23.24 -7.30 -11.52
C LYS A 147 -21.87 -7.33 -10.85
N ILE A 148 -20.88 -6.65 -11.44
CA ILE A 148 -19.49 -6.63 -10.94
C ILE A 148 -19.20 -5.30 -10.22
N SER A 149 -19.48 -4.18 -10.87
CA SER A 149 -19.17 -2.85 -10.32
C SER A 149 -19.90 -2.62 -8.99
N TYR A 150 -19.19 -2.07 -7.99
CA TYR A 150 -19.69 -1.81 -6.63
C TYR A 150 -20.17 -3.06 -5.87
N THR A 151 -19.68 -4.25 -6.22
CA THR A 151 -19.98 -5.50 -5.52
C THR A 151 -18.73 -6.13 -4.92
N ARG A 152 -18.91 -7.22 -4.15
CA ARG A 152 -17.79 -8.02 -3.61
C ARG A 152 -16.90 -8.60 -4.70
N ILE A 153 -17.49 -8.92 -5.86
CA ILE A 153 -16.74 -9.42 -7.03
C ILE A 153 -15.86 -8.30 -7.58
N GLY A 154 -16.38 -7.09 -7.72
CA GLY A 154 -15.60 -5.94 -8.16
C GLY A 154 -14.45 -5.61 -7.20
N LEU A 155 -14.69 -5.70 -5.88
CA LEU A 155 -13.64 -5.54 -4.87
C LEU A 155 -12.55 -6.60 -5.02
N LEU A 156 -12.93 -7.87 -5.24
CA LEU A 156 -11.99 -8.97 -5.47
C LEU A 156 -11.12 -8.72 -6.71
N ILE A 157 -11.75 -8.33 -7.83
CA ILE A 157 -11.03 -8.01 -9.07
C ILE A 157 -10.04 -6.87 -8.86
N ALA A 158 -10.45 -5.81 -8.15
CA ALA A 158 -9.57 -4.68 -7.85
C ALA A 158 -8.37 -5.09 -6.99
N LEU A 159 -8.59 -5.92 -5.95
CA LEU A 159 -7.51 -6.43 -5.10
C LEU A 159 -6.56 -7.35 -5.86
N VAL A 160 -7.08 -8.20 -6.75
CA VAL A 160 -6.25 -9.05 -7.61
C VAL A 160 -5.42 -8.18 -8.57
N PHE A 161 -6.05 -7.22 -9.24
CA PHE A 161 -5.37 -6.32 -10.17
C PHE A 161 -4.21 -5.55 -9.51
N ILE A 162 -4.44 -5.00 -8.31
CA ILE A 162 -3.40 -4.26 -7.58
C ILE A 162 -2.33 -5.20 -7.02
N GLY A 163 -2.69 -6.44 -6.66
CA GLY A 163 -1.80 -7.38 -5.99
C GLY A 163 -0.84 -8.12 -6.92
N ILE A 164 -1.22 -8.37 -8.19
CA ILE A 164 -0.41 -9.12 -9.16
C ILE A 164 1.02 -8.60 -9.29
N PRO A 165 1.29 -7.30 -9.49
CA PRO A 165 2.65 -6.82 -9.68
C PRO A 165 3.55 -7.06 -8.47
N PHE A 166 3.00 -7.02 -7.25
CA PHE A 166 3.78 -7.31 -6.04
C PHE A 166 4.30 -8.74 -6.02
N ILE A 167 3.45 -9.71 -6.37
CA ILE A 167 3.85 -11.12 -6.39
C ILE A 167 4.81 -11.39 -7.54
N VAL A 168 4.51 -10.90 -8.75
CA VAL A 168 5.38 -11.10 -9.92
C VAL A 168 6.78 -10.53 -9.70
N ARG A 169 6.91 -9.44 -8.95
CA ARG A 169 8.23 -8.83 -8.65
C ARG A 169 8.92 -9.44 -7.43
N ALA A 170 8.20 -10.15 -6.56
CA ALA A 170 8.77 -10.80 -5.39
C ALA A 170 9.32 -12.21 -5.69
N VAL A 171 8.85 -12.86 -6.75
CA VAL A 171 9.24 -14.20 -7.20
C VAL A 171 10.32 -14.12 -8.28
#